data_a598303b0d9ccdc778b00217f354b772
#
_entry.id   a598303b0d9ccdc778b00217f354b772
#
_cell.length_a   1.000
_cell.length_b   1.000
_cell.length_c   1.000
_cell.angle_alpha   90.00
_cell.angle_beta   90.00
_cell.angle_gamma   90.00
#
_symmetry.space_group_name_H-M   'P 1'
#
loop_
_entity.id
_entity.type
_entity.pdbx_description
1 polymer ?
#
loop_
_entity_poly.entity_id
_entity_poly.type
_entity_poly.pdbx_seq_one_letter_code
_entity_poly.pdbx_strand_id
1 'polypeptide(L)'
;VVVRQPRLRWPVPDLAALLTGHRVHSVERRAKYLLLRFDHGCLIIHLGMSGSVFIVERDTPAMLHEHFDLELGSGRALRFRDPRRFGSLHWADDPMQHWLIRDLGPEPLGETFCGDWLWQKSRGRKVAVKQFIMNAAIVVGVGNIYASESLFLAGINPKRAAGRVSRERYEKLAAAIRQV
;
A
#
# COMPACT_ATOMS: atom_id res chain seq x y z
N VAL A 1 0.98 -23.97 -0.33
CA VAL A 1 0.15 -22.80 0.00
C VAL A 1 -0.93 -23.20 0.99
N VAL A 2 -1.05 -22.52 2.10
CA VAL A 2 -2.08 -22.77 3.12
C VAL A 2 -2.91 -21.51 3.35
N VAL A 3 -4.21 -21.59 3.08
CA VAL A 3 -5.17 -20.51 3.36
C VAL A 3 -6.05 -20.96 4.53
N ARG A 4 -5.84 -20.42 5.73
CA ARG A 4 -6.62 -20.75 6.94
C ARG A 4 -7.88 -19.89 7.08
N GLN A 5 -7.85 -18.67 6.51
CA GLN A 5 -8.98 -17.76 6.53
C GLN A 5 -9.32 -17.35 5.08
N PRO A 6 -10.44 -17.86 4.52
CA PRO A 6 -10.82 -17.61 3.14
C PRO A 6 -11.39 -16.20 2.92
N ARG A 7 -11.65 -15.44 3.97
CA ARG A 7 -12.18 -14.07 3.89
C ARG A 7 -11.48 -13.15 4.88
N LEU A 8 -10.59 -12.33 4.36
CA LEU A 8 -10.02 -11.16 5.03
C LEU A 8 -10.95 -9.94 4.81
N ARG A 9 -10.41 -8.77 4.54
CA ARG A 9 -11.21 -7.62 4.09
C ARG A 9 -12.02 -7.95 2.83
N TRP A 10 -11.46 -8.78 1.95
CA TRP A 10 -12.04 -9.30 0.72
C TRP A 10 -11.91 -10.83 0.72
N PRO A 11 -12.71 -11.54 -0.08
CA PRO A 11 -12.47 -12.96 -0.32
C PRO A 11 -11.05 -13.19 -0.83
N VAL A 12 -10.38 -14.21 -0.30
CA VAL A 12 -9.06 -14.64 -0.78
C VAL A 12 -9.27 -15.49 -2.03
N PRO A 13 -8.59 -15.20 -3.15
CA PRO A 13 -8.68 -16.04 -4.35
C PRO A 13 -8.11 -17.45 -4.09
N ASP A 14 -8.30 -18.37 -5.01
CA ASP A 14 -7.69 -19.71 -4.93
C ASP A 14 -6.17 -19.62 -5.17
N LEU A 15 -5.47 -19.16 -4.14
CA LEU A 15 -4.01 -19.01 -4.17
C LEU A 15 -3.28 -20.34 -4.25
N ALA A 16 -3.91 -21.45 -3.83
CA ALA A 16 -3.30 -22.77 -3.95
C ALA A 16 -3.15 -23.18 -5.43
N ALA A 17 -4.21 -23.00 -6.22
CA ALA A 17 -4.15 -23.26 -7.65
C ALA A 17 -3.22 -22.30 -8.40
N LEU A 18 -3.16 -21.04 -7.97
CA LEU A 18 -2.39 -20.00 -8.65
C LEU A 18 -0.89 -20.01 -8.32
N LEU A 19 -0.49 -20.46 -7.13
CA LEU A 19 0.89 -20.27 -6.66
C LEU A 19 1.68 -21.59 -6.51
N THR A 20 1.01 -22.74 -6.41
CA THR A 20 1.71 -24.00 -6.16
C THR A 20 2.57 -24.41 -7.36
N GLY A 21 3.84 -24.70 -7.09
CA GLY A 21 4.81 -25.09 -8.12
C GLY A 21 5.42 -23.92 -8.90
N HIS A 22 4.98 -22.70 -8.65
CA HIS A 22 5.49 -21.52 -9.35
C HIS A 22 6.56 -20.79 -8.54
N ARG A 23 7.46 -20.10 -9.26
CA ARG A 23 8.59 -19.38 -8.70
C ARG A 23 8.25 -17.91 -8.48
N VAL A 24 8.61 -17.37 -7.29
CA VAL A 24 8.65 -15.93 -7.05
C VAL A 24 9.91 -15.36 -7.68
N HIS A 25 9.78 -14.45 -8.64
CA HIS A 25 10.91 -13.81 -9.34
C HIS A 25 11.38 -12.55 -8.65
N SER A 26 10.45 -11.73 -8.19
CA SER A 26 10.76 -10.50 -7.46
C SER A 26 9.71 -10.18 -6.41
N VAL A 27 10.12 -9.36 -5.46
CA VAL A 27 9.25 -8.75 -4.46
C VAL A 27 9.40 -7.24 -4.60
N GLU A 28 8.31 -6.57 -4.92
CA GLU A 28 8.27 -5.13 -5.17
C GLU A 28 7.29 -4.47 -4.19
N ARG A 29 7.38 -3.16 -4.06
CA ARG A 29 6.39 -2.37 -3.33
C ARG A 29 5.80 -1.29 -4.25
N ARG A 30 4.49 -1.20 -4.26
CA ARG A 30 3.78 -0.06 -4.84
C ARG A 30 2.83 0.51 -3.78
N ALA A 31 3.03 1.76 -3.38
CA ALA A 31 2.29 2.37 -2.27
C ALA A 31 2.37 1.51 -0.98
N LYS A 32 1.24 1.06 -0.48
CA LYS A 32 1.10 0.18 0.70
C LYS A 32 0.83 -1.28 0.31
N TYR A 33 1.15 -1.66 -0.93
CA TYR A 33 0.99 -3.02 -1.44
C TYR A 33 2.35 -3.67 -1.65
N LEU A 34 2.49 -4.92 -1.23
CA LEU A 34 3.58 -5.81 -1.62
C LEU A 34 3.14 -6.57 -2.87
N LEU A 35 4.02 -6.67 -3.83
CA LEU A 35 3.81 -7.31 -5.12
C LEU A 35 4.81 -8.45 -5.26
N LEU A 36 4.37 -9.69 -5.13
CA LEU A 36 5.18 -10.87 -5.39
C LEU A 36 4.94 -11.29 -6.84
N ARG A 37 5.96 -11.14 -7.69
CA ARG A 37 5.88 -11.45 -9.12
C ARG A 37 6.15 -12.92 -9.40
N PHE A 38 5.31 -13.49 -10.24
CA PHE A 38 5.41 -14.84 -10.80
C PHE A 38 5.43 -14.75 -12.33
N ASP A 39 5.72 -15.86 -13.05
CA ASP A 39 5.75 -15.89 -14.52
C ASP A 39 4.40 -15.47 -15.15
N HIS A 40 3.30 -15.82 -14.51
CA HIS A 40 1.95 -15.69 -15.06
C HIS A 40 1.08 -14.67 -14.31
N GLY A 41 1.67 -13.87 -13.40
CA GLY A 41 0.92 -12.87 -12.67
C GLY A 41 1.60 -12.43 -11.38
N CYS A 42 0.81 -11.89 -10.47
CA CYS A 42 1.28 -11.24 -9.27
C CYS A 42 0.34 -11.46 -8.08
N LEU A 43 0.90 -11.90 -6.95
CA LEU A 43 0.22 -11.85 -5.67
C LEU A 43 0.36 -10.44 -5.08
N ILE A 44 -0.76 -9.78 -4.87
CA ILE A 44 -0.84 -8.45 -4.27
C ILE A 44 -1.24 -8.61 -2.80
N ILE A 45 -0.40 -8.12 -1.88
CA ILE A 45 -0.65 -8.19 -0.44
C ILE A 45 -0.81 -6.76 0.10
N HIS A 46 -1.90 -6.53 0.83
CA HIS A 46 -2.12 -5.31 1.61
C HIS A 46 -2.21 -5.65 3.09
N LEU A 47 -1.41 -4.99 3.93
CA LEU A 47 -1.33 -5.31 5.36
C LEU A 47 -2.49 -4.75 6.18
N GLY A 48 -3.27 -3.83 5.63
CA GLY A 48 -4.32 -3.14 6.40
C GLY A 48 -3.73 -2.24 7.48
N MET A 49 -4.22 -2.39 8.70
CA MET A 49 -3.78 -1.59 9.86
C MET A 49 -2.96 -2.40 10.87
N SER A 50 -3.17 -3.69 10.96
CA SER A 50 -2.57 -4.58 11.96
C SER A 50 -1.89 -5.79 11.34
N GLY A 51 -1.93 -5.89 10.01
CA GLY A 51 -1.31 -6.98 9.28
C GLY A 51 0.21 -6.91 9.30
N SER A 52 0.83 -8.07 9.32
CA SER A 52 2.27 -8.25 9.19
C SER A 52 2.57 -9.46 8.32
N VAL A 53 3.71 -9.39 7.63
CA VAL A 53 4.26 -10.50 6.85
C VAL A 53 5.67 -10.78 7.35
N PHE A 54 5.98 -12.04 7.61
CA PHE A 54 7.27 -12.46 8.12
C PHE A 54 7.62 -13.87 7.64
N ILE A 55 8.88 -14.24 7.75
CA ILE A 55 9.38 -15.56 7.37
C ILE A 55 9.48 -16.44 8.60
N VAL A 56 9.00 -17.68 8.49
CA VAL A 56 9.08 -18.71 9.51
C VAL A 56 9.61 -20.01 8.90
N GLU A 57 10.07 -20.94 9.73
CA GLU A 57 10.26 -22.34 9.29
C GLU A 57 8.91 -22.94 8.93
N ARG A 58 8.84 -23.70 7.84
CA ARG A 58 7.58 -24.23 7.29
C ARG A 58 6.74 -24.99 8.32
N ASP A 59 7.40 -25.77 9.16
CA ASP A 59 6.74 -26.64 10.13
C ASP A 59 6.37 -25.89 11.44
N THR A 60 6.62 -24.58 11.53
CA THR A 60 6.22 -23.77 12.68
C THR A 60 4.69 -23.73 12.81
N PRO A 61 4.13 -24.20 13.94
CA PRO A 61 2.69 -24.18 14.15
C PRO A 61 2.11 -22.77 13.97
N ALA A 62 0.96 -22.68 13.31
CA ALA A 62 0.30 -21.40 13.14
C ALA A 62 -0.34 -20.92 14.44
N MET A 63 -0.15 -19.66 14.77
CA MET A 63 -0.75 -18.99 15.91
C MET A 63 -2.07 -18.32 15.55
N LEU A 64 -2.75 -17.79 16.56
CA LEU A 64 -3.98 -17.02 16.38
C LEU A 64 -3.77 -15.84 15.42
N HIS A 65 -4.70 -15.67 14.48
CA HIS A 65 -4.69 -14.62 13.45
C HIS A 65 -3.65 -14.79 12.33
N GLU A 66 -2.97 -15.93 12.23
CA GLU A 66 -2.12 -16.29 11.11
C GLU A 66 -2.96 -16.97 10.03
N HIS A 67 -3.23 -16.22 8.98
CA HIS A 67 -4.30 -16.54 8.02
C HIS A 67 -3.84 -17.19 6.74
N PHE A 68 -2.57 -17.01 6.39
CA PHE A 68 -2.03 -17.46 5.12
C PHE A 68 -0.54 -17.78 5.23
N ASP A 69 -0.12 -18.89 4.60
CA ASP A 69 1.29 -19.25 4.39
C ASP A 69 1.54 -19.51 2.90
N LEU A 70 2.59 -18.88 2.38
CA LEU A 70 3.23 -19.26 1.14
C LEU A 70 4.49 -20.06 1.47
N GLU A 71 4.41 -21.37 1.37
CA GLU A 71 5.53 -22.27 1.61
C GLU A 71 6.53 -22.18 0.46
N LEU A 72 7.79 -22.08 0.81
CA LEU A 72 8.91 -21.90 -0.11
C LEU A 72 9.72 -23.20 -0.23
N GLY A 73 10.35 -23.42 -1.37
CA GLY A 73 11.24 -24.56 -1.60
C GLY A 73 12.47 -24.60 -0.68
N SER A 74 12.76 -23.50 0.01
CA SER A 74 13.85 -23.40 1.01
C SER A 74 13.53 -24.04 2.35
N GLY A 75 12.35 -24.65 2.56
CA GLY A 75 11.89 -25.16 3.84
C GLY A 75 11.28 -24.09 4.77
N ARG A 76 11.18 -22.84 4.31
CA ARG A 76 10.56 -21.71 5.03
C ARG A 76 9.18 -21.37 4.45
N ALA A 77 8.43 -20.54 5.14
CA ALA A 77 7.17 -20.00 4.67
C ALA A 77 7.10 -18.48 4.92
N LEU A 78 6.52 -17.77 3.95
CA LEU A 78 6.08 -16.39 4.13
C LEU A 78 4.69 -16.46 4.76
N ARG A 79 4.58 -15.95 6.00
CA ARG A 79 3.37 -16.00 6.82
C ARG A 79 2.71 -14.65 6.94
N PHE A 80 1.40 -14.60 6.71
CA PHE A 80 0.58 -13.40 6.88
C PHE A 80 -0.28 -13.51 8.15
N ARG A 81 -0.10 -12.57 9.08
CA ARG A 81 -0.88 -12.42 10.31
C ARG A 81 -1.63 -11.10 10.28
N ASP A 82 -2.93 -11.11 10.63
CA ASP A 82 -3.73 -9.88 10.73
C ASP A 82 -4.90 -10.02 11.72
N PRO A 83 -4.73 -9.59 12.97
CA PRO A 83 -5.77 -9.71 14.01
C PRO A 83 -7.10 -9.04 13.64
N ARG A 84 -7.07 -7.95 12.88
CA ARG A 84 -8.27 -7.18 12.53
C ARG A 84 -8.88 -7.57 11.20
N ARG A 85 -8.19 -8.36 10.38
CA ARG A 85 -8.60 -8.79 9.03
C ARG A 85 -8.93 -7.62 8.09
N PHE A 86 -8.22 -6.50 8.20
CA PHE A 86 -8.30 -5.33 7.31
C PHE A 86 -7.32 -5.41 6.15
N GLY A 87 -6.39 -6.34 6.22
CA GLY A 87 -5.52 -6.68 5.12
C GLY A 87 -6.23 -7.48 4.04
N SER A 88 -5.57 -7.72 2.93
CA SER A 88 -6.12 -8.45 1.81
C SER A 88 -5.05 -9.10 0.95
N LEU A 89 -5.44 -10.18 0.28
CA LEU A 89 -4.66 -10.92 -0.71
C LEU A 89 -5.43 -10.92 -2.01
N HIS A 90 -4.78 -10.58 -3.11
CA HIS A 90 -5.38 -10.54 -4.44
C HIS A 90 -4.43 -11.16 -5.46
N TRP A 91 -4.98 -11.64 -6.55
CA TRP A 91 -4.22 -12.07 -7.72
C TRP A 91 -4.54 -11.18 -8.91
N ALA A 92 -3.56 -10.89 -9.72
CA ALA A 92 -3.71 -10.20 -10.98
C ALA A 92 -2.65 -10.67 -11.99
N ASP A 93 -3.05 -10.88 -13.23
CA ASP A 93 -2.10 -11.18 -14.33
C ASP A 93 -1.19 -9.98 -14.57
N ASP A 94 -1.76 -8.77 -14.59
CA ASP A 94 -1.02 -7.50 -14.54
C ASP A 94 -1.47 -6.67 -13.32
N PRO A 95 -0.63 -6.53 -12.29
CA PRO A 95 -0.98 -5.76 -11.11
C PRO A 95 -1.20 -4.26 -11.40
N MET A 96 -0.62 -3.72 -12.49
CA MET A 96 -0.81 -2.31 -12.83
C MET A 96 -2.23 -2.02 -13.35
N GLN A 97 -2.94 -3.03 -13.84
CA GLN A 97 -4.34 -2.95 -14.26
C GLN A 97 -5.32 -3.29 -13.12
N HIS A 98 -4.82 -3.80 -11.99
CA HIS A 98 -5.66 -4.15 -10.87
C HIS A 98 -6.32 -2.89 -10.24
N TRP A 99 -7.61 -2.96 -9.92
CA TRP A 99 -8.40 -1.83 -9.41
C TRP A 99 -7.85 -1.16 -8.14
N LEU A 100 -7.06 -1.87 -7.34
CA LEU A 100 -6.36 -1.31 -6.17
C LEU A 100 -5.13 -0.47 -6.53
N ILE A 101 -4.58 -0.61 -7.73
CA ILE A 101 -3.28 -0.07 -8.10
C ILE A 101 -3.36 0.91 -9.28
N ARG A 102 -4.21 0.63 -10.28
CA ARG A 102 -4.25 1.37 -11.55
C ARG A 102 -4.45 2.89 -11.40
N ASP A 103 -5.20 3.31 -10.36
CA ASP A 103 -5.55 4.72 -10.16
C ASP A 103 -4.67 5.39 -9.07
N LEU A 104 -3.58 4.74 -8.64
CA LEU A 104 -2.67 5.30 -7.65
C LEU A 104 -1.83 6.45 -8.21
N GLY A 105 -1.73 7.52 -7.45
CA GLY A 105 -0.85 8.66 -7.71
C GLY A 105 0.64 8.32 -7.60
N PRO A 106 1.53 9.32 -7.75
CA PRO A 106 2.98 9.13 -7.68
C PRO A 106 3.47 8.70 -6.29
N GLU A 107 4.59 7.98 -6.29
CA GLU A 107 5.36 7.72 -5.06
C GLU A 107 6.00 9.03 -4.57
N PRO A 108 5.98 9.31 -3.26
CA PRO A 108 6.58 10.53 -2.70
C PRO A 108 8.06 10.71 -3.01
N LEU A 109 8.80 9.59 -3.08
CA LEU A 109 10.24 9.59 -3.38
C LEU A 109 10.54 9.48 -4.88
N GLY A 110 9.50 9.38 -5.73
CA GLY A 110 9.66 9.34 -7.18
C GLY A 110 9.84 10.74 -7.79
N GLU A 111 10.36 10.79 -9.01
CA GLU A 111 10.65 12.03 -9.72
C GLU A 111 9.41 12.85 -10.08
N THR A 112 8.29 12.19 -10.34
CA THR A 112 7.03 12.84 -10.75
C THR A 112 6.31 13.55 -9.60
N PHE A 113 6.65 13.26 -8.34
CA PHE A 113 6.04 13.90 -7.19
C PHE A 113 6.77 15.21 -6.86
N CYS A 114 6.07 16.34 -6.90
CA CYS A 114 6.60 17.66 -6.54
C CYS A 114 5.46 18.58 -6.05
N GLY A 115 5.82 19.76 -5.56
CA GLY A 115 4.83 20.76 -5.12
C GLY A 115 3.94 21.25 -6.25
N ASP A 116 4.47 21.36 -7.46
CA ASP A 116 3.69 21.75 -8.64
C ASP A 116 2.61 20.70 -8.98
N TRP A 117 2.93 19.41 -8.91
CA TRP A 117 1.95 18.34 -9.03
C TRP A 117 0.80 18.51 -8.02
N LEU A 118 1.13 18.69 -6.73
CA LEU A 118 0.12 18.89 -5.69
C LEU A 118 -0.71 20.15 -5.95
N TRP A 119 -0.06 21.25 -6.33
CA TRP A 119 -0.73 22.51 -6.63
C TRP A 119 -1.72 22.35 -7.79
N GLN A 120 -1.31 21.78 -8.91
CA GLN A 120 -2.17 21.55 -10.06
C GLN A 120 -3.38 20.67 -9.71
N LYS A 121 -3.16 19.54 -9.02
CA LYS A 121 -4.22 18.60 -8.60
C LYS A 121 -5.18 19.21 -7.57
N SER A 122 -4.75 20.23 -6.86
CA SER A 122 -5.57 20.90 -5.83
C SER A 122 -6.53 21.96 -6.39
N ARG A 123 -6.33 22.43 -7.62
CA ARG A 123 -7.15 23.55 -8.17
C ARG A 123 -8.65 23.22 -8.15
N GLY A 124 -9.45 24.17 -7.68
CA GLY A 124 -10.89 23.99 -7.52
C GLY A 124 -11.34 23.08 -6.37
N ARG A 125 -10.42 22.40 -5.66
CA ARG A 125 -10.77 21.49 -4.57
C ARG A 125 -11.14 22.24 -3.30
N LYS A 126 -12.35 21.98 -2.78
CA LYS A 126 -12.85 22.54 -1.52
C LYS A 126 -12.53 21.65 -0.31
N VAL A 127 -12.15 20.40 -0.54
CA VAL A 127 -11.79 19.43 0.50
C VAL A 127 -10.61 19.95 1.33
N ALA A 128 -10.55 19.59 2.61
CA ALA A 128 -9.44 19.92 3.49
C ALA A 128 -8.12 19.37 2.96
N VAL A 129 -7.03 20.14 3.03
CA VAL A 129 -5.72 19.75 2.47
C VAL A 129 -5.22 18.44 3.08
N LYS A 130 -5.53 18.13 4.33
CA LYS A 130 -5.19 16.84 4.95
C LYS A 130 -5.87 15.67 4.23
N GLN A 131 -7.17 15.77 3.97
CA GLN A 131 -7.91 14.74 3.23
C GLN A 131 -7.43 14.65 1.78
N PHE A 132 -7.07 15.78 1.17
CA PHE A 132 -6.54 15.83 -0.18
C PHE A 132 -5.25 15.03 -0.32
N ILE A 133 -4.26 15.23 0.55
CA ILE A 133 -2.98 14.50 0.50
C ILE A 133 -3.08 13.05 0.99
N MET A 134 -4.11 12.70 1.74
CA MET A 134 -4.40 11.31 2.14
C MET A 134 -5.08 10.51 1.02
N ASN A 135 -5.53 11.15 -0.04
CA ASN A 135 -6.09 10.47 -1.20
C ASN A 135 -4.95 9.83 -2.02
N ALA A 136 -4.96 8.50 -2.10
CA ALA A 136 -3.93 7.73 -2.80
C ALA A 136 -3.84 8.02 -4.31
N ALA A 137 -4.86 8.60 -4.94
CA ALA A 137 -4.80 9.08 -6.32
C ALA A 137 -3.99 10.40 -6.47
N ILE A 138 -3.75 11.11 -5.38
CA ILE A 138 -2.97 12.36 -5.36
C ILE A 138 -1.51 12.06 -5.05
N VAL A 139 -1.27 11.31 -3.99
CA VAL A 139 0.06 10.83 -3.59
C VAL A 139 -0.12 9.56 -2.77
N VAL A 140 0.69 8.55 -3.03
CA VAL A 140 0.60 7.29 -2.31
C VAL A 140 1.40 7.33 -0.99
N GLY A 141 1.15 6.37 -0.10
CA GLY A 141 1.90 6.22 1.14
C GLY A 141 1.47 7.15 2.28
N VAL A 142 0.97 8.33 1.99
CA VAL A 142 0.60 9.35 2.99
C VAL A 142 -0.67 8.92 3.74
N GLY A 143 -0.47 8.36 4.93
CA GLY A 143 -1.54 8.04 5.87
C GLY A 143 -1.80 9.16 6.87
N ASN A 144 -2.63 8.88 7.88
CA ASN A 144 -3.03 9.89 8.87
C ASN A 144 -1.84 10.49 9.65
N ILE A 145 -0.83 9.68 9.98
CA ILE A 145 0.38 10.11 10.71
C ILE A 145 1.18 11.06 9.82
N TYR A 146 1.65 10.59 8.68
CA TYR A 146 2.47 11.39 7.75
C TYR A 146 1.76 12.64 7.24
N ALA A 147 0.43 12.59 7.02
CA ALA A 147 -0.34 13.78 6.67
C ALA A 147 -0.33 14.84 7.77
N SER A 148 -0.39 14.45 9.04
CA SER A 148 -0.33 15.39 10.17
C SER A 148 1.07 15.98 10.31
N GLU A 149 2.09 15.15 10.30
CA GLU A 149 3.49 15.57 10.47
C GLU A 149 3.96 16.47 9.33
N SER A 150 3.72 16.07 8.07
CA SER A 150 4.12 16.88 6.92
C SER A 150 3.41 18.25 6.86
N LEU A 151 2.12 18.30 7.21
CA LEU A 151 1.40 19.57 7.28
C LEU A 151 1.88 20.46 8.42
N PHE A 152 2.27 19.87 9.55
CA PHE A 152 2.88 20.59 10.67
C PHE A 152 4.22 21.19 10.25
N LEU A 153 5.11 20.40 9.65
CA LEU A 153 6.41 20.87 9.15
C LEU A 153 6.26 21.96 8.08
N ALA A 154 5.27 21.85 7.21
CA ALA A 154 5.00 22.85 6.17
C ALA A 154 4.27 24.10 6.70
N GLY A 155 3.85 24.13 7.97
CA GLY A 155 3.10 25.23 8.58
C GLY A 155 1.71 25.43 7.95
N ILE A 156 1.07 24.35 7.48
CA ILE A 156 -0.24 24.42 6.80
C ILE A 156 -1.34 23.89 7.72
N ASN A 157 -2.37 24.72 7.96
CA ASN A 157 -3.55 24.26 8.71
C ASN A 157 -4.24 23.10 7.97
N PRO A 158 -4.38 21.90 8.60
CA PRO A 158 -4.93 20.71 7.96
C PRO A 158 -6.37 20.84 7.47
N LYS A 159 -7.14 21.78 8.04
CA LYS A 159 -8.53 22.07 7.65
C LYS A 159 -8.64 23.06 6.49
N ARG A 160 -7.53 23.70 6.07
CA ARG A 160 -7.55 24.63 4.94
C ARG A 160 -8.00 23.92 3.67
N ALA A 161 -8.87 24.56 2.88
CA ALA A 161 -9.26 24.00 1.58
C ALA A 161 -8.03 23.84 0.68
N ALA A 162 -7.85 22.67 0.07
CA ALA A 162 -6.69 22.35 -0.75
C ALA A 162 -6.49 23.39 -1.89
N GLY A 163 -7.55 23.80 -2.57
CA GLY A 163 -7.49 24.80 -3.63
C GLY A 163 -7.05 26.22 -3.16
N ARG A 164 -7.03 26.47 -1.85
CA ARG A 164 -6.59 27.76 -1.27
C ARG A 164 -5.15 27.74 -0.75
N VAL A 165 -4.44 26.65 -0.91
CA VAL A 165 -3.01 26.56 -0.59
C VAL A 165 -2.21 27.08 -1.79
N SER A 166 -1.25 27.98 -1.52
CA SER A 166 -0.41 28.56 -2.59
C SER A 166 0.59 27.54 -3.14
N ARG A 167 1.08 27.81 -4.36
CA ARG A 167 2.09 26.96 -5.02
C ARG A 167 3.35 26.82 -4.17
N GLU A 168 3.87 27.92 -3.64
CA GLU A 168 5.04 27.91 -2.75
C GLU A 168 4.84 27.05 -1.51
N ARG A 169 3.65 27.10 -0.88
CA ARG A 169 3.35 26.22 0.26
C ARG A 169 3.24 24.75 -0.13
N TYR A 170 2.79 24.44 -1.33
CA TYR A 170 2.81 23.07 -1.84
C TYR A 170 4.24 22.57 -2.10
N GLU A 171 5.19 23.43 -2.49
CA GLU A 171 6.61 23.06 -2.57
C GLU A 171 7.15 22.66 -1.20
N LYS A 172 6.88 23.48 -0.17
CA LYS A 172 7.25 23.14 1.23
C LYS A 172 6.59 21.84 1.70
N LEU A 173 5.31 21.63 1.35
CA LEU A 173 4.58 20.42 1.72
C LEU A 173 5.14 19.18 1.02
N ALA A 174 5.48 19.27 -0.27
CA ALA A 174 6.08 18.15 -0.97
C ALA A 174 7.46 17.76 -0.37
N ALA A 175 8.28 18.75 -0.01
CA ALA A 175 9.54 18.51 0.70
C ALA A 175 9.30 17.85 2.07
N ALA A 176 8.33 18.35 2.85
CA ALA A 176 7.96 17.77 4.14
C ALA A 176 7.43 16.33 4.03
N ILE A 177 6.63 16.01 3.00
CA ILE A 177 6.15 14.64 2.74
C ILE A 177 7.30 13.67 2.46
N ARG A 178 8.35 14.14 1.78
CA ARG A 178 9.54 13.32 1.52
C ARG A 178 10.41 13.10 2.75
N GLN A 179 10.36 14.05 3.67
CA GLN A 179 11.17 14.05 4.90
C GLN A 179 10.63 13.08 5.96
N VAL A 180 9.30 12.94 6.07
CA VAL A 180 8.63 12.09 7.07
C VAL A 180 8.43 10.67 6.57
#